data_a24235dae34efba74ae86938c13ea578
#
_entry.id   a24235dae34efba74ae86938c13ea578
#
_cell.length_a   1.000
_cell.length_b   1.000
_cell.length_c   1.000
_cell.angle_alpha   90.00
_cell.angle_beta   90.00
_cell.angle_gamma   90.00
#
_symmetry.space_group_name_H-M   'P 1'
#
loop_
_entity.id
_entity.type
_entity.pdbx_description
1 polymer ?
#
loop_
_entity_poly.entity_id
_entity_poly.type
_entity_poly.pdbx_seq_one_letter_code
_entity_poly.pdbx_strand_id
1 'polypeptide(L)'
;VIIIGVLLAILGWQWLRFRADLRVLPPNVSVAGMDASGMAVEQVLAALDGAYAQPVQLSYQGQPVILAPEAVAFQFDREATRAALEAVRTGRNNLSGFLAYLLRRPSPQVEVAPAVRYSSERLDAFLSRVAQQYDRPPQEPVPLPEALTFRAGRAGYELDREASRQLVEAALKSAVNRQVELAVRTSEAPPLQMRHLEEMLKALLAGFDGVPSIFVKDLQTGEELEINPDVAYAGMSVLKIAVMMETYRALDEPPDPEQTRLLTETMTLSGNFTANLLLRDIVGGGDAYQGVENLTASMRHLGLINTFMAAPYDETAPPPAIVTPANSRTDLNANPDPYMQTTAREVGLMLEMIYQCSRGGGALMVAYPGAFTPEECQQMLDIMSQDHTESMIEAGLPPGTKFARKHGWIGDTHADAAIVFSPGGDFILVVYLYRPQWLEWDVSNPLVQRIATATYNYFNPK
;
A
#
# COMPACT_ATOMS: atom_id res chain seq x y z
N VAL A 1 90.92 7.77 29.00
CA VAL A 1 91.08 7.06 27.72
C VAL A 1 90.18 5.79 27.66
N ILE A 2 90.17 4.94 28.69
CA ILE A 2 89.37 3.67 28.72
C ILE A 2 87.88 3.90 28.57
N ILE A 3 87.29 4.89 29.29
CA ILE A 3 85.89 5.21 29.22
C ILE A 3 85.45 5.68 27.82
N ILE A 4 86.27 6.47 27.15
CA ILE A 4 85.97 6.93 25.79
C ILE A 4 86.03 5.76 24.81
N GLY A 5 87.01 4.84 24.97
CA GLY A 5 87.10 3.65 24.13
C GLY A 5 85.93 2.73 24.26
N VAL A 6 85.40 2.52 25.49
CA VAL A 6 84.21 1.77 25.76
C VAL A 6 82.95 2.44 25.15
N LEU A 7 82.82 3.75 25.26
CA LEU A 7 81.68 4.48 24.66
C LEU A 7 81.68 4.39 23.14
N LEU A 8 82.87 4.53 22.51
CA LEU A 8 83.00 4.38 21.04
C LEU A 8 82.67 2.91 20.60
N ALA A 9 83.08 1.93 21.37
CA ALA A 9 82.72 0.51 21.06
C ALA A 9 81.20 0.29 21.17
N ILE A 10 80.51 0.82 22.19
CA ILE A 10 79.08 0.75 22.38
C ILE A 10 78.37 1.47 21.20
N LEU A 11 78.79 2.67 20.86
CA LEU A 11 78.23 3.41 19.70
C LEU A 11 78.41 2.65 18.36
N GLY A 12 79.60 2.07 18.16
CA GLY A 12 79.85 1.24 16.98
C GLY A 12 79.02 0.01 16.93
N TRP A 13 78.80 -0.66 18.06
CA TRP A 13 77.88 -1.79 18.14
C TRP A 13 76.42 -1.40 17.93
N GLN A 14 75.98 -0.27 18.51
CA GLN A 14 74.63 0.29 18.26
C GLN A 14 74.45 0.69 16.80
N TRP A 15 75.47 1.24 16.15
CA TRP A 15 75.43 1.54 14.73
C TRP A 15 75.30 0.29 13.86
N LEU A 16 75.99 -0.78 14.18
CA LEU A 16 75.87 -2.07 13.47
C LEU A 16 74.46 -2.66 13.65
N ARG A 17 73.87 -2.56 14.85
CA ARG A 17 72.50 -2.96 15.11
C ARG A 17 71.52 -2.11 14.35
N PHE A 18 71.64 -0.81 14.36
CA PHE A 18 70.85 0.11 13.56
C PHE A 18 70.94 -0.21 12.06
N ARG A 19 72.14 -0.50 11.56
CA ARG A 19 72.32 -0.94 10.16
C ARG A 19 71.64 -2.28 9.85
N ALA A 20 71.57 -3.19 10.79
CA ALA A 20 70.80 -4.42 10.63
C ALA A 20 69.29 -4.13 10.65
N ASP A 21 68.81 -3.21 11.50
CA ASP A 21 67.44 -2.80 11.58
C ASP A 21 66.94 -2.06 10.31
N LEU A 22 67.89 -1.43 9.55
CA LEU A 22 67.59 -0.83 8.25
C LEU A 22 67.32 -1.83 7.11
N ARG A 23 67.44 -3.15 7.37
CA ARG A 23 67.13 -4.17 6.35
C ARG A 23 65.64 -4.44 6.22
N VAL A 24 64.87 -4.06 7.23
CA VAL A 24 63.41 -4.21 7.31
C VAL A 24 62.71 -2.86 7.42
N LEU A 25 61.41 -2.81 7.19
CA LEU A 25 60.57 -1.63 7.37
C LEU A 25 60.50 -1.22 8.84
N PRO A 26 60.39 0.07 9.14
CA PRO A 26 60.25 0.56 10.51
C PRO A 26 58.95 0.09 11.16
N PRO A 27 58.86 0.16 12.50
CA PRO A 27 57.58 -0.01 13.18
C PRO A 27 56.53 1.01 12.72
N ASN A 28 55.24 0.67 12.82
CA ASN A 28 54.10 1.50 12.44
C ASN A 28 54.02 1.82 10.94
N VAL A 29 54.45 0.90 10.09
CA VAL A 29 54.27 0.99 8.64
C VAL A 29 53.15 0.03 8.24
N SER A 30 52.15 0.54 7.53
CA SER A 30 51.10 -0.25 6.87
C SER A 30 51.13 -0.04 5.36
N VAL A 31 50.69 -1.06 4.62
CA VAL A 31 50.52 -0.98 3.17
C VAL A 31 49.25 -1.72 2.77
N ALA A 32 48.38 -1.08 2.02
CA ALA A 32 47.09 -1.68 1.60
C ALA A 32 46.27 -2.24 2.79
N GLY A 33 46.36 -1.63 3.98
CA GLY A 33 45.71 -2.10 5.20
C GLY A 33 46.44 -3.21 5.93
N MET A 34 47.53 -3.78 5.39
CA MET A 34 48.34 -4.82 5.99
C MET A 34 49.47 -4.17 6.84
N ASP A 35 49.69 -4.67 8.06
CA ASP A 35 50.84 -4.29 8.87
C ASP A 35 52.13 -4.86 8.24
N ALA A 36 53.00 -3.95 7.82
CA ALA A 36 54.29 -4.27 7.22
C ALA A 36 55.45 -4.04 8.16
N SER A 37 55.20 -3.73 9.45
CA SER A 37 56.23 -3.42 10.46
C SER A 37 57.22 -4.57 10.61
N GLY A 38 58.53 -4.28 10.48
CA GLY A 38 59.57 -5.28 10.65
C GLY A 38 59.71 -6.32 9.53
N MET A 39 58.93 -6.21 8.45
CA MET A 39 59.03 -7.07 7.29
C MET A 39 60.08 -6.58 6.30
N ALA A 40 60.71 -7.46 5.57
CA ALA A 40 61.53 -7.12 4.40
C ALA A 40 60.63 -6.69 3.24
N VAL A 41 61.04 -5.73 2.41
CA VAL A 41 60.27 -5.20 1.29
C VAL A 41 59.77 -6.31 0.35
N GLU A 42 60.62 -7.32 0.06
CA GLU A 42 60.25 -8.45 -0.81
C GLU A 42 59.18 -9.37 -0.18
N GLN A 43 59.16 -9.50 1.16
CA GLN A 43 58.09 -10.24 1.86
C GLN A 43 56.76 -9.52 1.73
N VAL A 44 56.76 -8.17 1.89
CA VAL A 44 55.55 -7.36 1.72
C VAL A 44 55.02 -7.45 0.29
N LEU A 45 55.91 -7.33 -0.72
CA LEU A 45 55.49 -7.48 -2.12
C LEU A 45 54.94 -8.82 -2.46
N ALA A 46 55.54 -9.91 -1.94
CA ALA A 46 55.02 -11.28 -2.13
C ALA A 46 53.64 -11.48 -1.47
N ALA A 47 53.42 -10.87 -0.29
CA ALA A 47 52.11 -10.90 0.37
C ALA A 47 51.06 -10.12 -0.42
N LEU A 48 51.41 -8.98 -0.99
CA LEU A 48 50.54 -8.18 -1.85
C LEU A 48 50.20 -8.91 -3.16
N ASP A 49 51.21 -9.53 -3.81
CA ASP A 49 50.97 -10.38 -5.01
C ASP A 49 49.94 -11.49 -4.72
N GLY A 50 50.11 -12.20 -3.59
CA GLY A 50 49.20 -13.23 -3.16
C GLY A 50 47.77 -12.72 -2.88
N ALA A 51 47.67 -11.57 -2.21
CA ALA A 51 46.36 -10.95 -1.89
C ALA A 51 45.65 -10.48 -3.15
N TYR A 52 46.36 -9.81 -4.06
CA TYR A 52 45.75 -9.24 -5.28
C TYR A 52 45.44 -10.29 -6.36
N ALA A 53 46.06 -11.47 -6.30
CA ALA A 53 45.66 -12.62 -7.14
C ALA A 53 44.27 -13.19 -6.74
N GLN A 54 43.80 -12.93 -5.51
CA GLN A 54 42.51 -13.40 -5.08
C GLN A 54 41.39 -12.48 -5.58
N PRO A 55 40.20 -13.01 -5.89
CA PRO A 55 39.05 -12.17 -6.26
C PRO A 55 38.55 -11.32 -5.07
N VAL A 56 37.88 -10.21 -5.36
CA VAL A 56 37.09 -9.47 -4.37
C VAL A 56 35.76 -10.18 -4.22
N GLN A 57 35.40 -10.54 -2.99
CA GLN A 57 34.12 -11.14 -2.66
C GLN A 57 33.10 -10.04 -2.41
N LEU A 58 32.08 -9.99 -3.24
CA LEU A 58 30.98 -9.04 -3.13
C LEU A 58 29.73 -9.79 -2.64
N SER A 59 28.86 -9.08 -1.96
CA SER A 59 27.55 -9.57 -1.58
C SER A 59 26.50 -8.56 -2.03
N TYR A 60 25.43 -9.05 -2.65
CA TYR A 60 24.26 -8.24 -3.03
C TYR A 60 23.03 -8.80 -2.33
N GLN A 61 22.58 -8.15 -1.27
CA GLN A 61 21.46 -8.65 -0.45
C GLN A 61 21.66 -10.10 -0.02
N GLY A 62 22.88 -10.43 0.45
CA GLY A 62 23.24 -11.78 0.87
C GLY A 62 23.55 -12.76 -0.29
N GLN A 63 23.39 -12.37 -1.55
CA GLN A 63 23.78 -13.18 -2.71
C GLN A 63 25.25 -12.97 -3.04
N PRO A 64 26.08 -14.03 -3.11
CA PRO A 64 27.50 -13.90 -3.40
C PRO A 64 27.73 -13.50 -4.86
N VAL A 65 28.59 -12.49 -5.04
CA VAL A 65 29.05 -12.01 -6.35
C VAL A 65 30.58 -11.95 -6.31
N ILE A 66 31.25 -12.49 -7.31
CA ILE A 66 32.70 -12.57 -7.36
C ILE A 66 33.22 -11.60 -8.42
N LEU A 67 34.13 -10.69 -8.00
CA LEU A 67 34.85 -9.82 -8.91
C LEU A 67 36.29 -10.34 -9.07
N ALA A 68 36.56 -11.03 -10.18
CA ALA A 68 37.91 -11.44 -10.54
C ALA A 68 38.74 -10.23 -10.98
N PRO A 69 40.05 -10.16 -10.63
CA PRO A 69 40.91 -9.06 -11.00
C PRO A 69 40.92 -8.75 -12.51
N GLU A 70 40.88 -9.79 -13.34
CA GLU A 70 40.91 -9.71 -14.81
C GLU A 70 39.65 -9.00 -15.36
N ALA A 71 38.51 -9.13 -14.67
CA ALA A 71 37.24 -8.55 -15.09
C ALA A 71 37.30 -7.03 -15.17
N VAL A 72 38.13 -6.40 -14.35
CA VAL A 72 38.35 -4.95 -14.31
C VAL A 72 39.75 -4.55 -14.80
N ALA A 73 40.48 -5.47 -15.45
CA ALA A 73 41.86 -5.28 -15.88
C ALA A 73 42.77 -4.75 -14.73
N PHE A 74 42.58 -5.32 -13.54
CA PHE A 74 43.37 -4.96 -12.36
C PHE A 74 44.87 -5.31 -12.57
N GLN A 75 45.75 -4.36 -12.23
CA GLN A 75 47.19 -4.51 -12.31
C GLN A 75 47.82 -3.95 -11.06
N PHE A 76 48.68 -4.73 -10.43
CA PHE A 76 49.53 -4.29 -9.34
C PHE A 76 50.91 -3.91 -9.89
N ASP A 77 51.30 -2.62 -9.75
CA ASP A 77 52.62 -2.12 -10.12
C ASP A 77 53.60 -2.39 -8.99
N ARG A 78 54.21 -3.56 -9.07
CA ARG A 78 55.15 -4.08 -8.07
C ARG A 78 56.36 -3.15 -7.92
N GLU A 79 56.90 -2.63 -9.05
CA GLU A 79 58.11 -1.83 -9.02
C GLU A 79 57.84 -0.44 -8.42
N ALA A 80 56.74 0.19 -8.76
CA ALA A 80 56.38 1.48 -8.16
C ALA A 80 56.10 1.32 -6.63
N THR A 81 55.45 0.24 -6.22
CA THR A 81 55.22 -0.05 -4.79
C THR A 81 56.51 -0.38 -4.06
N ARG A 82 57.44 -1.13 -4.69
CA ARG A 82 58.77 -1.39 -4.17
C ARG A 82 59.49 -0.06 -3.92
N ALA A 83 59.54 0.83 -4.88
CA ALA A 83 60.22 2.13 -4.77
C ALA A 83 59.65 2.95 -3.58
N ALA A 84 58.34 2.96 -3.38
CA ALA A 84 57.68 3.63 -2.25
C ALA A 84 58.10 3.04 -0.89
N LEU A 85 58.09 1.70 -0.78
CA LEU A 85 58.51 0.98 0.45
C LEU A 85 59.99 1.17 0.74
N GLU A 86 60.84 1.13 -0.29
CA GLU A 86 62.30 1.43 -0.16
C GLU A 86 62.55 2.86 0.30
N ALA A 87 61.80 3.84 -0.19
CA ALA A 87 61.89 5.22 0.27
C ALA A 87 61.60 5.34 1.78
N VAL A 88 60.54 4.64 2.27
CA VAL A 88 60.22 4.59 3.71
C VAL A 88 61.34 3.90 4.50
N ARG A 89 61.84 2.75 4.00
CA ARG A 89 62.91 1.97 4.63
C ARG A 89 64.21 2.78 4.76
N THR A 90 64.63 3.43 3.66
CA THR A 90 65.91 4.16 3.58
C THR A 90 65.85 5.58 4.12
N GLY A 91 64.70 6.19 4.21
CA GLY A 91 64.49 7.57 4.67
C GLY A 91 65.02 7.87 6.07
N ARG A 92 65.17 6.83 6.90
CA ARG A 92 65.77 6.92 8.24
C ARG A 92 67.28 6.64 8.27
N ASN A 93 67.93 6.35 7.12
CA ASN A 93 69.35 6.06 7.04
C ASN A 93 70.20 7.37 7.05
N ASN A 94 70.10 8.12 8.13
CA ASN A 94 70.80 9.37 8.38
C ASN A 94 71.08 9.54 9.86
N LEU A 95 71.83 10.57 10.21
CA LEU A 95 72.20 10.82 11.61
C LEU A 95 71.01 11.06 12.53
N SER A 96 70.00 11.76 12.07
CA SER A 96 68.75 11.95 12.86
C SER A 96 68.00 10.65 13.11
N GLY A 97 67.97 9.72 12.14
CA GLY A 97 67.40 8.39 12.30
C GLY A 97 68.18 7.54 13.30
N PHE A 98 69.52 7.59 13.28
CA PHE A 98 70.33 6.91 14.26
C PHE A 98 70.14 7.47 15.68
N LEU A 99 70.06 8.82 15.82
CA LEU A 99 69.72 9.45 17.09
C LEU A 99 68.34 9.08 17.62
N ALA A 100 67.33 9.02 16.74
CA ALA A 100 65.99 8.57 17.10
C ALA A 100 65.99 7.10 17.57
N TYR A 101 66.76 6.24 16.90
CA TYR A 101 66.96 4.84 17.29
C TYR A 101 67.59 4.71 18.69
N LEU A 102 68.70 5.48 18.94
CA LEU A 102 69.39 5.48 20.24
C LEU A 102 68.47 5.98 21.36
N LEU A 103 67.68 6.99 21.11
CA LEU A 103 66.72 7.57 22.06
C LEU A 103 65.43 6.82 22.18
N ARG A 104 65.28 5.72 21.44
CA ARG A 104 64.03 4.90 21.36
C ARG A 104 62.80 5.73 21.09
N ARG A 105 62.93 6.74 20.24
CA ARG A 105 61.76 7.55 19.82
C ARG A 105 60.79 6.70 19.03
N PRO A 106 59.47 6.82 19.28
CA PRO A 106 58.48 6.09 18.49
C PRO A 106 58.54 6.52 17.02
N SER A 107 58.49 5.53 16.10
CA SER A 107 58.36 5.81 14.66
C SER A 107 57.01 6.40 14.36
N PRO A 108 56.92 7.41 13.49
CA PRO A 108 55.62 7.90 13.03
C PRO A 108 54.84 6.78 12.31
N GLN A 109 53.51 6.87 12.36
CA GLN A 109 52.67 5.98 11.57
C GLN A 109 52.77 6.37 10.10
N VAL A 110 53.09 5.42 9.24
CA VAL A 110 53.23 5.62 7.80
C VAL A 110 52.36 4.62 7.07
N GLU A 111 51.41 5.12 6.29
CA GLU A 111 50.61 4.32 5.39
C GLU A 111 51.18 4.48 3.96
N VAL A 112 51.55 3.38 3.34
CA VAL A 112 52.06 3.36 1.98
C VAL A 112 50.93 2.92 1.06
N ALA A 113 50.49 3.81 0.16
CA ALA A 113 49.49 3.42 -0.84
C ALA A 113 50.11 2.49 -1.88
N PRO A 114 49.51 1.32 -2.16
CA PRO A 114 49.98 0.44 -3.21
C PRO A 114 49.72 1.06 -4.59
N ALA A 115 50.67 0.90 -5.50
CA ALA A 115 50.47 1.33 -6.88
C ALA A 115 49.64 0.29 -7.64
N VAL A 116 48.34 0.57 -7.78
CA VAL A 116 47.38 -0.30 -8.50
C VAL A 116 46.71 0.48 -9.61
N ARG A 117 46.35 -0.20 -10.69
CA ARG A 117 45.55 0.33 -11.80
C ARG A 117 44.42 -0.64 -12.13
N TYR A 118 43.29 -0.11 -12.53
CA TYR A 118 42.14 -0.87 -13.02
C TYR A 118 41.33 -0.01 -13.99
N SER A 119 40.46 -0.65 -14.81
CA SER A 119 39.58 0.08 -15.72
C SER A 119 38.29 0.44 -15.03
N SER A 120 38.06 1.74 -14.82
CA SER A 120 36.77 2.25 -14.29
C SER A 120 35.60 1.87 -15.18
N GLU A 121 35.77 1.90 -16.51
CA GLU A 121 34.73 1.51 -17.47
C GLU A 121 34.31 0.05 -17.32
N ARG A 122 35.30 -0.86 -17.11
CA ARG A 122 35.02 -2.27 -16.89
C ARG A 122 34.36 -2.51 -15.53
N LEU A 123 34.74 -1.74 -14.51
CA LEU A 123 34.08 -1.80 -13.21
C LEU A 123 32.63 -1.34 -13.32
N ASP A 124 32.35 -0.24 -14.01
CA ASP A 124 31.01 0.26 -14.24
C ASP A 124 30.16 -0.72 -15.06
N ALA A 125 30.74 -1.36 -16.07
CA ALA A 125 30.10 -2.41 -16.83
C ALA A 125 29.83 -3.68 -15.99
N PHE A 126 30.72 -4.02 -15.07
CA PHE A 126 30.51 -5.12 -14.13
C PHE A 126 29.37 -4.83 -13.17
N LEU A 127 29.37 -3.66 -12.52
CA LEU A 127 28.29 -3.25 -11.63
C LEU A 127 26.94 -3.14 -12.36
N SER A 128 26.95 -2.71 -13.63
CA SER A 128 25.75 -2.70 -14.46
C SER A 128 25.18 -4.11 -14.71
N ARG A 129 26.04 -5.11 -14.95
CA ARG A 129 25.60 -6.50 -15.07
C ARG A 129 25.05 -7.06 -13.77
N VAL A 130 25.68 -6.70 -12.63
CA VAL A 130 25.17 -7.06 -11.30
C VAL A 130 23.78 -6.49 -11.09
N ALA A 131 23.58 -5.19 -11.37
CA ALA A 131 22.28 -4.56 -11.31
C ALA A 131 21.23 -5.28 -12.19
N GLN A 132 21.53 -5.53 -13.46
CA GLN A 132 20.64 -6.25 -14.38
C GLN A 132 20.22 -7.63 -13.88
N GLN A 133 21.13 -8.32 -13.19
CA GLN A 133 20.87 -9.68 -12.70
C GLN A 133 20.09 -9.69 -11.39
N TYR A 134 20.36 -8.76 -10.49
CA TYR A 134 19.90 -8.84 -9.10
C TYR A 134 18.88 -7.77 -8.71
N ASP A 135 18.82 -6.61 -9.38
CA ASP A 135 17.82 -5.58 -9.09
C ASP A 135 16.40 -6.14 -9.25
N ARG A 136 15.53 -5.71 -8.38
CA ARG A 136 14.10 -6.08 -8.38
C ARG A 136 13.28 -4.81 -8.23
N PRO A 137 12.47 -4.45 -9.24
CA PRO A 137 11.53 -3.34 -9.10
C PRO A 137 10.47 -3.68 -8.05
N PRO A 138 9.87 -2.66 -7.42
CA PRO A 138 8.72 -2.87 -6.55
C PRO A 138 7.59 -3.55 -7.32
N GLN A 139 6.85 -4.42 -6.63
CA GLN A 139 5.74 -5.16 -7.21
C GLN A 139 4.43 -4.66 -6.63
N GLU A 140 3.46 -4.39 -7.50
CA GLU A 140 2.11 -4.01 -7.13
C GLU A 140 1.39 -5.13 -6.36
N PRO A 141 0.42 -4.78 -5.50
CA PRO A 141 -0.54 -5.74 -4.97
C PRO A 141 -1.29 -6.43 -6.11
N VAL A 142 -1.69 -7.68 -5.89
CA VAL A 142 -2.40 -8.47 -6.89
C VAL A 142 -3.67 -9.04 -6.28
N PRO A 143 -4.86 -8.79 -6.87
CA PRO A 143 -6.08 -9.45 -6.46
C PRO A 143 -6.03 -10.96 -6.71
N LEU A 144 -6.57 -11.74 -5.78
CA LEU A 144 -6.70 -13.20 -5.84
C LEU A 144 -8.17 -13.60 -5.78
N PRO A 145 -8.91 -13.58 -6.90
CA PRO A 145 -10.37 -13.75 -6.94
C PRO A 145 -10.87 -15.07 -6.35
N GLU A 146 -10.09 -16.14 -6.46
CA GLU A 146 -10.45 -17.45 -5.89
C GLU A 146 -10.40 -17.46 -4.35
N ALA A 147 -9.51 -16.65 -3.77
CA ALA A 147 -9.35 -16.53 -2.33
C ALA A 147 -10.05 -15.29 -1.75
N LEU A 148 -10.66 -14.45 -2.58
CA LEU A 148 -11.32 -13.18 -2.22
C LEU A 148 -10.42 -12.25 -1.38
N THR A 149 -9.11 -12.25 -1.68
CA THR A 149 -8.11 -11.50 -0.93
C THR A 149 -7.06 -10.90 -1.87
N PHE A 150 -6.07 -10.24 -1.30
CA PHE A 150 -5.03 -9.55 -2.06
C PHE A 150 -3.65 -10.03 -1.60
N ARG A 151 -2.78 -10.33 -2.56
CA ARG A 151 -1.37 -10.46 -2.27
C ARG A 151 -0.78 -9.07 -2.13
N ALA A 152 -0.13 -8.79 -1.00
CA ALA A 152 0.51 -7.50 -0.73
C ALA A 152 1.59 -7.17 -1.78
N GLY A 153 1.78 -5.90 -2.03
CA GLY A 153 2.91 -5.40 -2.80
C GLY A 153 4.24 -5.79 -2.16
N ARG A 154 5.30 -5.80 -2.95
CA ARG A 154 6.65 -6.08 -2.45
C ARG A 154 7.56 -4.89 -2.70
N ALA A 155 8.39 -4.59 -1.71
CA ALA A 155 9.46 -3.60 -1.83
C ALA A 155 10.42 -3.99 -2.97
N GLY A 156 10.88 -3.00 -3.69
CA GLY A 156 11.94 -3.13 -4.66
C GLY A 156 13.30 -2.80 -4.06
N TYR A 157 14.35 -3.17 -4.78
CA TYR A 157 15.72 -2.74 -4.48
C TYR A 157 16.53 -2.66 -5.77
N GLU A 158 17.41 -1.68 -5.81
CA GLU A 158 18.31 -1.42 -6.92
C GLU A 158 19.72 -1.12 -6.41
N LEU A 159 20.73 -1.48 -7.19
CA LEU A 159 22.12 -1.21 -6.86
C LEU A 159 22.39 0.31 -6.82
N ASP A 160 22.86 0.81 -5.68
CA ASP A 160 23.49 2.14 -5.64
C ASP A 160 24.88 2.03 -6.27
N ARG A 161 24.95 2.31 -7.58
CA ARG A 161 26.18 2.13 -8.36
C ARG A 161 27.33 3.00 -7.88
N GLU A 162 27.03 4.24 -7.51
CA GLU A 162 28.07 5.17 -7.07
C GLU A 162 28.65 4.76 -5.72
N ALA A 163 27.79 4.49 -4.73
CA ALA A 163 28.24 4.02 -3.43
C ALA A 163 28.93 2.66 -3.51
N SER A 164 28.38 1.72 -4.30
CA SER A 164 28.98 0.41 -4.51
C SER A 164 30.34 0.49 -5.21
N ARG A 165 30.47 1.38 -6.19
CA ARG A 165 31.76 1.64 -6.87
C ARG A 165 32.83 2.06 -5.89
N GLN A 166 32.55 3.03 -5.03
CA GLN A 166 33.50 3.51 -4.02
C GLN A 166 33.95 2.39 -3.07
N LEU A 167 33.00 1.56 -2.62
CA LEU A 167 33.28 0.39 -1.78
C LEU A 167 34.17 -0.64 -2.48
N VAL A 168 33.87 -0.96 -3.73
CA VAL A 168 34.64 -1.92 -4.52
C VAL A 168 36.03 -1.35 -4.84
N GLU A 169 36.17 -0.09 -5.17
CA GLU A 169 37.47 0.57 -5.39
C GLU A 169 38.36 0.54 -4.13
N ALA A 170 37.77 0.75 -2.95
CA ALA A 170 38.48 0.59 -1.70
C ALA A 170 38.95 -0.86 -1.47
N ALA A 171 38.13 -1.85 -1.76
CA ALA A 171 38.48 -3.25 -1.65
C ALA A 171 39.52 -3.69 -2.69
N LEU A 172 39.51 -3.15 -3.91
CA LEU A 172 40.53 -3.42 -4.92
C LEU A 172 41.92 -2.90 -4.47
N LYS A 173 41.96 -1.78 -3.75
CA LYS A 173 43.21 -1.19 -3.20
C LYS A 173 43.66 -1.89 -1.89
N SER A 174 42.80 -2.61 -1.21
CA SER A 174 43.10 -3.32 0.05
C SER A 174 43.65 -4.71 -0.18
N ALA A 175 44.68 -5.08 0.62
CA ALA A 175 45.19 -6.45 0.68
C ALA A 175 44.42 -7.34 1.71
N VAL A 176 43.74 -6.71 2.66
CA VAL A 176 43.10 -7.40 3.80
C VAL A 176 41.57 -7.34 3.74
N ASN A 177 40.99 -6.23 3.35
CA ASN A 177 39.55 -6.01 3.28
C ASN A 177 39.06 -6.23 1.85
N ARG A 178 38.85 -7.50 1.47
CA ARG A 178 38.43 -7.89 0.11
C ARG A 178 37.01 -8.49 0.10
N GLN A 179 36.21 -8.14 1.11
CA GLN A 179 34.79 -8.48 1.19
C GLN A 179 33.99 -7.20 1.24
N VAL A 180 32.95 -7.08 0.40
CA VAL A 180 32.13 -5.88 0.25
C VAL A 180 30.67 -6.27 0.17
N GLU A 181 29.86 -5.71 1.04
CA GLU A 181 28.42 -5.66 0.85
C GLU A 181 28.11 -4.47 -0.07
N LEU A 182 27.51 -4.74 -1.23
CA LEU A 182 27.15 -3.73 -2.20
C LEU A 182 26.01 -2.85 -1.64
N ALA A 183 26.12 -1.55 -1.84
CA ALA A 183 25.08 -0.61 -1.42
C ALA A 183 23.86 -0.75 -2.32
N VAL A 184 22.67 -0.80 -1.71
CA VAL A 184 21.39 -0.86 -2.43
C VAL A 184 20.46 0.25 -1.96
N ARG A 185 19.62 0.74 -2.86
CA ARG A 185 18.48 1.61 -2.56
C ARG A 185 17.24 0.75 -2.53
N THR A 186 16.44 0.90 -1.49
CA THR A 186 15.17 0.20 -1.33
C THR A 186 14.02 1.12 -1.71
N SER A 187 13.09 0.65 -2.54
CA SER A 187 11.80 1.29 -2.81
C SER A 187 10.75 0.64 -1.92
N GLU A 188 9.85 1.42 -1.34
CA GLU A 188 8.75 0.88 -0.54
C GLU A 188 7.83 0.00 -1.39
N ALA A 189 7.16 -0.94 -0.73
CA ALA A 189 6.12 -1.74 -1.36
C ALA A 189 4.93 -0.83 -1.73
N PRO A 190 4.41 -0.87 -2.97
CA PRO A 190 3.21 -0.14 -3.31
C PRO A 190 2.05 -0.55 -2.41
N PRO A 191 1.26 0.41 -1.89
CA PRO A 191 0.11 0.12 -1.04
C PRO A 191 -1.04 -0.49 -1.84
N LEU A 192 -1.93 -1.19 -1.15
CA LEU A 192 -3.22 -1.60 -1.69
C LEU A 192 -4.08 -0.36 -1.94
N GLN A 193 -4.73 -0.26 -3.10
CA GLN A 193 -5.52 0.90 -3.54
C GLN A 193 -6.87 0.44 -4.09
N MET A 194 -7.86 1.34 -4.13
CA MET A 194 -9.23 1.06 -4.58
C MET A 194 -9.29 0.44 -5.99
N ARG A 195 -8.35 0.79 -6.88
CA ARG A 195 -8.24 0.16 -8.22
C ARG A 195 -8.05 -1.36 -8.16
N HIS A 196 -7.32 -1.87 -7.16
CA HIS A 196 -7.13 -3.33 -7.01
C HIS A 196 -8.41 -4.01 -6.54
N LEU A 197 -9.24 -3.32 -5.73
CA LEU A 197 -10.59 -3.80 -5.41
C LEU A 197 -11.46 -3.77 -6.66
N GLU A 198 -11.39 -2.74 -7.48
CA GLU A 198 -12.11 -2.65 -8.75
C GLU A 198 -11.77 -3.82 -9.68
N GLU A 199 -10.47 -4.14 -9.85
CA GLU A 199 -10.00 -5.30 -10.60
C GLU A 199 -10.56 -6.62 -10.05
N MET A 200 -10.56 -6.77 -8.73
CA MET A 200 -11.15 -7.92 -8.03
C MET A 200 -12.63 -8.05 -8.35
N LEU A 201 -13.41 -6.97 -8.16
CA LEU A 201 -14.85 -6.99 -8.38
C LEU A 201 -15.21 -7.25 -9.85
N LYS A 202 -14.46 -6.66 -10.79
CA LYS A 202 -14.62 -6.95 -12.23
C LYS A 202 -14.35 -8.42 -12.55
N ALA A 203 -13.34 -9.02 -11.92
CA ALA A 203 -13.06 -10.45 -12.10
C ALA A 203 -14.20 -11.33 -11.54
N LEU A 204 -14.79 -10.95 -10.40
CA LEU A 204 -15.94 -11.67 -9.84
C LEU A 204 -17.20 -11.56 -10.71
N LEU A 205 -17.38 -10.42 -11.38
CA LEU A 205 -18.52 -10.15 -12.26
C LEU A 205 -18.37 -10.76 -13.66
N ALA A 206 -17.17 -11.18 -14.06
CA ALA A 206 -16.91 -11.63 -15.44
C ALA A 206 -17.77 -12.80 -15.93
N GLY A 207 -18.33 -13.60 -15.00
CA GLY A 207 -19.25 -14.70 -15.31
C GLY A 207 -20.73 -14.39 -15.12
N PHE A 208 -21.09 -13.14 -14.75
CA PHE A 208 -22.47 -12.75 -14.57
C PHE A 208 -23.10 -12.30 -15.89
N ASP A 209 -24.10 -13.02 -16.35
CA ASP A 209 -24.86 -12.73 -17.58
C ASP A 209 -26.02 -11.79 -17.25
N GLY A 210 -25.74 -10.51 -17.11
CA GLY A 210 -26.71 -9.49 -16.75
C GLY A 210 -26.06 -8.10 -16.61
N VAL A 211 -26.78 -7.18 -16.01
CA VAL A 211 -26.30 -5.83 -15.72
C VAL A 211 -26.04 -5.71 -14.22
N PRO A 212 -24.76 -5.71 -13.80
CA PRO A 212 -24.41 -5.44 -12.41
C PRO A 212 -24.12 -3.95 -12.20
N SER A 213 -24.44 -3.42 -11.03
CA SER A 213 -23.93 -2.14 -10.54
C SER A 213 -23.37 -2.30 -9.14
N ILE A 214 -22.22 -1.67 -8.90
CA ILE A 214 -21.57 -1.64 -7.58
C ILE A 214 -21.15 -0.22 -7.27
N PHE A 215 -21.41 0.20 -6.05
CA PHE A 215 -20.86 1.41 -5.45
C PHE A 215 -20.19 1.04 -4.14
N VAL A 216 -18.91 1.42 -3.98
CA VAL A 216 -18.16 1.30 -2.73
C VAL A 216 -17.62 2.66 -2.36
N LYS A 217 -17.72 3.04 -1.10
CA LYS A 217 -17.14 4.28 -0.59
C LYS A 217 -16.43 4.03 0.72
N ASP A 218 -15.19 4.45 0.79
CA ASP A 218 -14.43 4.57 2.04
C ASP A 218 -14.93 5.80 2.80
N LEU A 219 -15.52 5.60 3.96
CA LEU A 219 -16.08 6.69 4.76
C LEU A 219 -15.02 7.47 5.56
N GLN A 220 -13.76 7.02 5.57
CA GLN A 220 -12.65 7.76 6.19
C GLN A 220 -11.95 8.69 5.19
N THR A 221 -11.68 8.18 3.98
CA THR A 221 -10.93 8.91 2.95
C THR A 221 -11.84 9.62 1.94
N GLY A 222 -13.08 9.17 1.79
CA GLY A 222 -14.01 9.60 0.75
C GLY A 222 -13.72 8.99 -0.63
N GLU A 223 -12.76 8.05 -0.75
CA GLU A 223 -12.47 7.39 -2.02
C GLU A 223 -13.63 6.49 -2.45
N GLU A 224 -13.96 6.53 -3.75
CA GLU A 224 -15.08 5.81 -4.32
C GLU A 224 -14.62 4.82 -5.40
N LEU A 225 -15.32 3.69 -5.47
CA LEU A 225 -15.24 2.72 -6.56
C LEU A 225 -16.63 2.52 -7.15
N GLU A 226 -16.71 2.57 -8.47
CA GLU A 226 -17.96 2.58 -9.18
C GLU A 226 -17.93 1.64 -10.40
N ILE A 227 -18.89 0.73 -10.43
CA ILE A 227 -19.16 -0.13 -11.61
C ILE A 227 -20.59 0.12 -12.03
N ASN A 228 -20.81 0.68 -13.22
CA ASN A 228 -22.13 1.05 -13.74
C ASN A 228 -22.99 1.86 -12.76
N PRO A 229 -22.46 2.91 -12.10
CA PRO A 229 -23.09 3.52 -10.92
C PRO A 229 -24.41 4.23 -11.22
N ASP A 230 -24.60 4.66 -12.48
CA ASP A 230 -25.75 5.47 -12.96
C ASP A 230 -26.71 4.67 -13.84
N VAL A 231 -26.77 3.37 -13.70
CA VAL A 231 -27.83 2.55 -14.31
C VAL A 231 -29.08 2.65 -13.46
N ALA A 232 -30.24 2.92 -14.09
CA ALA A 232 -31.51 2.93 -13.39
C ALA A 232 -31.95 1.48 -13.09
N TYR A 233 -32.27 1.21 -11.83
CA TYR A 233 -32.86 -0.05 -11.37
C TYR A 233 -34.23 0.18 -10.72
N ALA A 234 -35.02 -0.87 -10.64
CA ALA A 234 -36.19 -0.91 -9.78
C ALA A 234 -35.75 -0.55 -8.34
N GLY A 235 -36.46 0.38 -7.72
CA GLY A 235 -36.15 0.81 -6.36
C GLY A 235 -36.34 -0.27 -5.31
N MET A 236 -37.36 -1.09 -5.50
CA MET A 236 -37.68 -2.22 -4.63
C MET A 236 -37.73 -1.80 -3.14
N SER A 237 -37.42 -2.70 -2.26
CA SER A 237 -37.35 -2.40 -0.83
C SER A 237 -36.12 -1.59 -0.40
N VAL A 238 -35.14 -1.39 -1.29
CA VAL A 238 -34.01 -0.52 -1.00
C VAL A 238 -34.44 0.94 -0.85
N LEU A 239 -35.47 1.37 -1.60
CA LEU A 239 -36.05 2.72 -1.47
C LEU A 239 -36.73 2.97 -0.11
N LYS A 240 -36.95 1.98 0.74
CA LYS A 240 -37.39 2.18 2.12
C LYS A 240 -36.37 3.02 2.94
N ILE A 241 -35.11 3.07 2.49
CA ILE A 241 -34.13 4.04 3.05
C ILE A 241 -34.63 5.47 2.84
N ALA A 242 -35.07 5.81 1.62
CA ALA A 242 -35.63 7.13 1.32
C ALA A 242 -36.93 7.39 2.09
N VAL A 243 -37.80 6.37 2.22
CA VAL A 243 -39.03 6.46 3.03
C VAL A 243 -38.70 6.78 4.49
N MET A 244 -37.71 6.10 5.07
CA MET A 244 -37.25 6.35 6.43
C MET A 244 -36.69 7.77 6.57
N MET A 245 -35.78 8.19 5.69
CA MET A 245 -35.22 9.55 5.69
C MET A 245 -36.32 10.62 5.64
N GLU A 246 -37.28 10.45 4.72
CA GLU A 246 -38.36 11.40 4.55
C GLU A 246 -39.35 11.41 5.72
N THR A 247 -39.56 10.26 6.36
CA THR A 247 -40.37 10.16 7.59
C THR A 247 -39.75 11.02 8.71
N TYR A 248 -38.45 10.85 8.98
CA TYR A 248 -37.77 11.66 9.99
C TYR A 248 -37.78 13.16 9.63
N ARG A 249 -37.59 13.50 8.35
CA ARG A 249 -37.65 14.88 7.88
C ARG A 249 -39.02 15.55 8.14
N ALA A 250 -40.10 14.76 8.01
CA ALA A 250 -41.48 15.27 8.13
C ALA A 250 -41.99 15.32 9.58
N LEU A 251 -41.27 14.72 10.52
CA LEU A 251 -41.60 14.78 11.94
C LEU A 251 -41.05 16.05 12.57
N ASP A 252 -41.85 16.73 13.39
CA ASP A 252 -41.43 17.90 14.20
C ASP A 252 -40.73 17.47 15.51
N GLU A 253 -40.99 16.24 15.98
CA GLU A 253 -40.51 15.67 17.22
C GLU A 253 -39.98 14.25 16.94
N PRO A 254 -39.09 13.70 17.79
CA PRO A 254 -38.62 12.32 17.62
C PRO A 254 -39.78 11.32 17.50
N PRO A 255 -39.61 10.23 16.69
CA PRO A 255 -40.68 9.26 16.48
C PRO A 255 -41.27 8.71 17.79
N ASP A 256 -42.57 8.70 17.90
CA ASP A 256 -43.27 8.06 18.99
C ASP A 256 -43.16 6.52 18.92
N PRO A 257 -43.62 5.74 19.94
CA PRO A 257 -43.50 4.30 19.94
C PRO A 257 -44.17 3.60 18.75
N GLU A 258 -45.30 4.11 18.24
CA GLU A 258 -45.99 3.54 17.07
C GLU A 258 -45.25 3.86 15.78
N GLN A 259 -44.77 5.07 15.61
CA GLN A 259 -43.96 5.49 14.48
C GLN A 259 -42.65 4.71 14.45
N THR A 260 -42.01 4.52 15.60
CA THR A 260 -40.76 3.71 15.74
C THR A 260 -41.04 2.27 15.34
N ARG A 261 -42.20 1.69 15.74
CA ARG A 261 -42.61 0.33 15.33
C ARG A 261 -42.77 0.25 13.82
N LEU A 262 -43.48 1.20 13.20
CA LEU A 262 -43.68 1.24 11.74
C LEU A 262 -42.37 1.35 10.99
N LEU A 263 -41.47 2.24 11.43
CA LEU A 263 -40.11 2.38 10.88
C LEU A 263 -39.33 1.06 10.98
N THR A 264 -39.34 0.43 12.15
CA THR A 264 -38.63 -0.83 12.39
C THR A 264 -39.18 -1.94 11.49
N GLU A 265 -40.50 -2.15 11.42
CA GLU A 265 -41.12 -3.16 10.56
C GLU A 265 -40.89 -2.86 9.06
N THR A 266 -40.91 -1.60 8.65
CA THR A 266 -40.59 -1.18 7.28
C THR A 266 -39.17 -1.59 6.90
N MET A 267 -38.21 -1.40 7.79
CA MET A 267 -36.79 -1.68 7.49
C MET A 267 -36.42 -3.15 7.68
N THR A 268 -36.86 -3.79 8.78
CA THR A 268 -36.43 -5.15 9.15
C THR A 268 -37.27 -6.25 8.50
N LEU A 269 -38.59 -6.08 8.47
CA LEU A 269 -39.52 -7.03 7.82
C LEU A 269 -39.79 -6.68 6.36
N SER A 270 -39.23 -5.54 5.93
CA SER A 270 -39.44 -5.02 4.57
C SER A 270 -40.95 -4.80 4.23
N GLY A 271 -41.75 -4.38 5.23
CA GLY A 271 -43.22 -4.24 5.11
C GLY A 271 -43.60 -3.14 4.09
N ASN A 272 -44.30 -3.50 3.02
CA ASN A 272 -44.85 -2.54 2.06
C ASN A 272 -46.02 -1.78 2.68
N PHE A 273 -46.87 -2.44 3.45
CA PHE A 273 -48.00 -1.83 4.15
C PHE A 273 -47.53 -0.77 5.17
N THR A 274 -46.53 -1.09 5.97
CA THR A 274 -45.98 -0.14 6.98
C THR A 274 -45.29 1.04 6.31
N ALA A 275 -44.56 0.83 5.19
CA ALA A 275 -43.98 1.90 4.38
C ALA A 275 -45.10 2.84 3.84
N ASN A 276 -46.20 2.27 3.33
CA ASN A 276 -47.33 3.08 2.85
C ASN A 276 -48.05 3.84 3.96
N LEU A 277 -48.11 3.31 5.19
CA LEU A 277 -48.62 4.04 6.35
C LEU A 277 -47.72 5.24 6.68
N LEU A 278 -46.38 5.09 6.70
CA LEU A 278 -45.43 6.18 6.90
C LEU A 278 -45.56 7.26 5.81
N LEU A 279 -45.65 6.83 4.54
CA LEU A 279 -45.89 7.77 3.42
C LEU A 279 -47.19 8.49 3.54
N ARG A 280 -48.29 7.79 3.90
CA ARG A 280 -49.61 8.37 3.99
C ARG A 280 -49.73 9.33 5.20
N ASP A 281 -49.46 8.81 6.40
CA ASP A 281 -49.89 9.47 7.64
C ASP A 281 -48.89 10.50 8.13
N ILE A 282 -47.60 10.34 7.79
CA ILE A 282 -46.55 11.27 8.23
C ILE A 282 -46.10 12.14 7.06
N VAL A 283 -45.61 11.56 5.98
CA VAL A 283 -45.01 12.28 4.87
C VAL A 283 -46.06 13.06 4.05
N GLY A 284 -47.23 12.45 3.84
CA GLY A 284 -48.31 13.00 2.98
C GLY A 284 -49.48 13.60 3.70
N GLY A 285 -49.46 13.69 5.06
CA GLY A 285 -50.52 14.32 5.83
C GLY A 285 -51.88 13.70 5.63
N GLY A 286 -51.99 12.38 5.39
CA GLY A 286 -53.22 11.62 5.18
C GLY A 286 -53.40 11.10 3.75
N ASP A 287 -52.51 11.44 2.82
CA ASP A 287 -52.54 10.97 1.43
C ASP A 287 -51.22 10.34 1.04
N ALA A 288 -51.22 9.05 0.67
CA ALA A 288 -50.06 8.31 0.32
C ALA A 288 -49.39 8.78 -0.99
N TYR A 289 -50.17 9.26 -1.97
CA TYR A 289 -49.65 9.80 -3.21
C TYR A 289 -48.96 11.16 -2.98
N GLN A 290 -49.50 12.00 -2.12
CA GLN A 290 -48.81 13.23 -1.68
C GLN A 290 -47.52 12.89 -0.96
N GLY A 291 -47.50 11.82 -0.14
CA GLY A 291 -46.27 11.31 0.50
C GLY A 291 -45.19 10.90 -0.50
N VAL A 292 -45.59 10.23 -1.56
CA VAL A 292 -44.68 9.81 -2.66
C VAL A 292 -44.13 11.03 -3.42
N GLU A 293 -44.98 12.04 -3.70
CA GLU A 293 -44.54 13.29 -4.34
C GLU A 293 -43.55 14.08 -3.46
N ASN A 294 -43.84 14.19 -2.14
CA ASN A 294 -42.96 14.84 -1.19
C ASN A 294 -41.59 14.11 -1.09
N LEU A 295 -41.57 12.79 -1.01
CA LEU A 295 -40.34 12.00 -1.03
C LEU A 295 -39.52 12.27 -2.31
N THR A 296 -40.18 12.21 -3.47
CA THR A 296 -39.49 12.45 -4.76
C THR A 296 -38.92 13.87 -4.86
N ALA A 297 -39.68 14.85 -4.37
CA ALA A 297 -39.21 16.25 -4.29
C ALA A 297 -38.00 16.39 -3.36
N SER A 298 -38.03 15.69 -2.21
CA SER A 298 -36.93 15.66 -1.25
C SER A 298 -35.68 15.04 -1.85
N MET A 299 -35.79 13.91 -2.53
CA MET A 299 -34.64 13.26 -3.21
C MET A 299 -34.01 14.20 -4.24
N ARG A 300 -34.82 14.89 -5.04
CA ARG A 300 -34.32 15.89 -6.00
C ARG A 300 -33.64 17.06 -5.31
N HIS A 301 -34.18 17.53 -4.19
CA HIS A 301 -33.56 18.62 -3.40
C HIS A 301 -32.20 18.23 -2.84
N LEU A 302 -32.01 16.93 -2.49
CA LEU A 302 -30.73 16.35 -2.08
C LEU A 302 -29.77 16.07 -3.26
N GLY A 303 -30.19 16.34 -4.50
CA GLY A 303 -29.39 16.06 -5.70
C GLY A 303 -29.50 14.62 -6.21
N LEU A 304 -30.39 13.80 -5.62
CA LEU A 304 -30.63 12.41 -6.00
C LEU A 304 -31.68 12.35 -7.11
N ILE A 305 -31.31 12.83 -8.29
CA ILE A 305 -32.24 13.12 -9.41
C ILE A 305 -32.76 11.89 -10.14
N ASN A 306 -32.12 10.72 -9.93
CA ASN A 306 -32.53 9.45 -10.50
C ASN A 306 -33.38 8.63 -9.52
N THR A 307 -33.52 9.07 -8.28
CA THR A 307 -34.27 8.40 -7.24
C THR A 307 -35.65 8.99 -7.11
N PHE A 308 -36.68 8.19 -7.34
CA PHE A 308 -38.07 8.62 -7.24
C PHE A 308 -39.02 7.48 -6.90
N MET A 309 -40.18 7.85 -6.35
CA MET A 309 -41.40 7.04 -6.31
C MET A 309 -42.52 7.79 -7.06
N ALA A 310 -43.31 7.09 -7.86
CA ALA A 310 -44.45 7.60 -8.61
C ALA A 310 -45.79 7.04 -8.07
N ALA A 311 -45.73 6.01 -7.23
CA ALA A 311 -46.87 5.43 -6.53
C ALA A 311 -46.43 4.79 -5.21
N PRO A 312 -47.31 4.62 -4.22
CA PRO A 312 -47.10 3.78 -3.05
C PRO A 312 -46.79 2.32 -3.47
N TYR A 313 -46.25 1.52 -2.54
CA TYR A 313 -46.01 0.10 -2.79
C TYR A 313 -47.33 -0.65 -3.06
N ASP A 314 -47.21 -1.65 -3.95
CA ASP A 314 -48.33 -2.56 -4.33
C ASP A 314 -49.51 -1.85 -5.06
N GLU A 315 -49.32 -0.63 -5.55
CA GLU A 315 -50.32 0.07 -6.35
C GLU A 315 -50.31 -0.40 -7.80
N THR A 316 -51.51 -0.40 -8.40
CA THR A 316 -51.71 -0.89 -9.78
C THR A 316 -52.09 0.21 -10.77
N ALA A 317 -52.31 1.44 -10.30
CA ALA A 317 -52.63 2.56 -11.17
C ALA A 317 -51.44 2.85 -12.11
N PRO A 318 -51.66 3.23 -13.39
CA PRO A 318 -50.58 3.59 -14.29
C PRO A 318 -49.77 4.74 -13.72
N PRO A 319 -48.43 4.61 -13.57
CA PRO A 319 -47.61 5.69 -13.02
C PRO A 319 -47.43 6.82 -14.04
N PRO A 320 -47.21 8.05 -13.62
CA PRO A 320 -46.77 9.11 -14.49
C PRO A 320 -45.39 8.73 -15.09
N ALA A 321 -45.16 9.14 -16.35
CA ALA A 321 -43.84 8.94 -16.96
C ALA A 321 -42.83 9.92 -16.33
N ILE A 322 -41.92 9.39 -15.51
CA ILE A 322 -40.81 10.18 -14.92
C ILE A 322 -39.52 9.87 -15.69
N VAL A 323 -38.96 10.89 -16.32
CA VAL A 323 -37.74 10.81 -17.09
C VAL A 323 -36.57 11.33 -16.25
N THR A 324 -35.51 10.52 -16.15
CA THR A 324 -34.27 10.85 -15.44
C THR A 324 -33.06 10.61 -16.34
N PRO A 325 -31.90 11.17 -16.03
CA PRO A 325 -30.67 10.83 -16.76
C PRO A 325 -30.38 9.32 -16.80
N ALA A 326 -30.61 8.62 -15.68
CA ALA A 326 -30.32 7.19 -15.59
C ALA A 326 -31.26 6.32 -16.46
N ASN A 327 -32.58 6.59 -16.44
CA ASN A 327 -33.53 5.80 -17.21
C ASN A 327 -33.66 6.22 -18.69
N SER A 328 -32.97 7.31 -19.06
CA SER A 328 -32.82 7.75 -20.46
C SER A 328 -31.62 7.13 -21.18
N ARG A 329 -30.82 6.33 -20.49
CA ARG A 329 -29.68 5.63 -21.08
C ARG A 329 -30.14 4.58 -22.08
N THR A 330 -29.35 4.43 -23.15
CA THR A 330 -29.61 3.47 -24.21
C THR A 330 -28.54 2.38 -24.34
N ASP A 331 -27.42 2.55 -23.62
CA ASP A 331 -26.29 1.62 -23.64
C ASP A 331 -26.45 0.47 -22.64
N LEU A 332 -27.04 0.73 -21.49
CA LEU A 332 -27.38 -0.26 -20.46
C LEU A 332 -28.83 -0.07 -20.00
N ASN A 333 -29.57 -1.16 -19.96
CA ASN A 333 -30.96 -1.16 -19.51
C ASN A 333 -31.20 -2.34 -18.55
N ALA A 334 -31.57 -2.03 -17.31
CA ALA A 334 -31.94 -3.00 -16.29
C ALA A 334 -33.47 -3.13 -16.14
N ASN A 335 -34.25 -2.75 -17.15
CA ASN A 335 -35.71 -2.82 -17.14
C ASN A 335 -36.33 -2.25 -15.85
N PRO A 336 -36.00 -0.98 -15.47
CA PRO A 336 -36.39 -0.45 -14.18
C PRO A 336 -37.92 -0.31 -14.03
N ASP A 337 -38.40 -0.57 -12.82
CA ASP A 337 -39.83 -0.41 -12.47
C ASP A 337 -40.28 1.03 -12.75
N PRO A 338 -41.39 1.25 -13.50
CA PRO A 338 -41.89 2.60 -13.78
C PRO A 338 -42.42 3.32 -12.53
N TYR A 339 -42.76 2.61 -11.45
CA TYR A 339 -43.31 3.21 -10.22
C TYR A 339 -42.24 3.74 -9.28
N MET A 340 -41.05 3.10 -9.28
CA MET A 340 -39.96 3.52 -8.39
C MET A 340 -38.59 3.11 -8.93
N GLN A 341 -37.69 4.08 -8.94
CA GLN A 341 -36.32 3.86 -9.49
C GLN A 341 -35.26 4.51 -8.62
N THR A 342 -34.07 3.98 -8.74
CA THR A 342 -32.85 4.53 -8.15
C THR A 342 -31.61 4.03 -8.91
N THR A 343 -30.43 4.44 -8.45
CA THR A 343 -29.14 3.96 -8.94
C THR A 343 -28.26 3.50 -7.75
N ALA A 344 -27.27 2.67 -8.00
CA ALA A 344 -26.36 2.22 -6.95
C ALA A 344 -25.63 3.39 -6.29
N ARG A 345 -25.21 4.39 -7.08
CA ARG A 345 -24.58 5.62 -6.54
C ARG A 345 -25.53 6.37 -5.61
N GLU A 346 -26.77 6.63 -6.03
CA GLU A 346 -27.67 7.45 -5.24
C GLU A 346 -28.10 6.76 -3.93
N VAL A 347 -28.21 5.42 -3.94
CA VAL A 347 -28.40 4.64 -2.71
C VAL A 347 -27.18 4.78 -1.79
N GLY A 348 -25.97 4.69 -2.34
CA GLY A 348 -24.74 4.90 -1.58
C GLY A 348 -24.68 6.31 -0.96
N LEU A 349 -25.09 7.33 -1.70
CA LEU A 349 -25.15 8.70 -1.20
C LEU A 349 -26.19 8.87 -0.09
N MET A 350 -27.36 8.21 -0.17
CA MET A 350 -28.34 8.20 0.93
C MET A 350 -27.74 7.62 2.22
N LEU A 351 -27.03 6.49 2.11
CA LEU A 351 -26.35 5.89 3.25
C LEU A 351 -25.28 6.79 3.82
N GLU A 352 -24.47 7.44 2.96
CA GLU A 352 -23.47 8.42 3.39
C GLU A 352 -24.09 9.59 4.12
N MET A 353 -25.20 10.14 3.59
CA MET A 353 -25.91 11.26 4.22
C MET A 353 -26.38 10.91 5.63
N ILE A 354 -26.95 9.72 5.85
CA ILE A 354 -27.37 9.24 7.16
C ILE A 354 -26.14 9.09 8.08
N TYR A 355 -25.05 8.48 7.57
CA TYR A 355 -23.82 8.28 8.33
C TYR A 355 -23.19 9.60 8.76
N GLN A 356 -23.07 10.57 7.86
CA GLN A 356 -22.51 11.89 8.17
C GLN A 356 -23.39 12.66 9.15
N CYS A 357 -24.71 12.58 9.00
CA CYS A 357 -25.68 13.19 9.91
C CYS A 357 -25.54 12.62 11.33
N SER A 358 -25.41 11.32 11.49
CA SER A 358 -25.20 10.70 12.82
C SER A 358 -23.91 11.17 13.52
N ARG A 359 -23.00 11.78 12.76
CA ARG A 359 -21.75 12.40 13.25
C ARG A 359 -21.84 13.92 13.38
N GLY A 360 -23.02 14.50 13.22
CA GLY A 360 -23.30 15.93 13.38
C GLY A 360 -22.96 16.79 12.19
N GLY A 361 -22.99 16.24 10.96
CA GLY A 361 -22.69 17.00 9.74
C GLY A 361 -23.31 16.41 8.48
N GLY A 362 -22.82 16.83 7.33
CA GLY A 362 -23.21 16.29 6.04
C GLY A 362 -24.40 16.96 5.36
N ALA A 363 -24.74 16.41 4.17
CA ALA A 363 -25.68 17.04 3.26
C ALA A 363 -27.12 17.13 3.81
N LEU A 364 -27.59 16.16 4.61
CA LEU A 364 -28.92 16.22 5.21
C LEU A 364 -29.11 17.46 6.10
N MET A 365 -28.13 17.68 6.99
CA MET A 365 -28.22 18.84 7.92
C MET A 365 -28.06 20.17 7.20
N VAL A 366 -27.34 20.21 6.08
CA VAL A 366 -27.17 21.42 5.27
C VAL A 366 -28.40 21.70 4.42
N ALA A 367 -28.97 20.69 3.78
CA ALA A 367 -30.15 20.82 2.92
C ALA A 367 -31.43 21.10 3.70
N TYR A 368 -31.54 20.57 4.92
CA TYR A 368 -32.70 20.68 5.79
C TYR A 368 -32.30 21.14 7.21
N PRO A 369 -31.93 22.43 7.38
CA PRO A 369 -31.47 22.94 8.67
C PRO A 369 -32.53 22.75 9.76
N GLY A 370 -32.20 22.04 10.82
CA GLY A 370 -33.07 21.78 11.95
C GLY A 370 -34.12 20.67 11.79
N ALA A 371 -34.15 19.99 10.60
CA ALA A 371 -35.08 18.87 10.36
C ALA A 371 -34.45 17.51 10.71
N PHE A 372 -33.17 17.46 11.04
CA PHE A 372 -32.49 16.28 11.46
C PHE A 372 -31.55 16.55 12.62
N THR A 373 -31.50 15.65 13.56
CA THR A 373 -30.52 15.60 14.65
C THR A 373 -29.54 14.43 14.47
N PRO A 374 -28.32 14.52 15.03
CA PRO A 374 -27.40 13.38 15.02
C PRO A 374 -27.99 12.14 15.67
N GLU A 375 -28.80 12.31 16.72
CA GLU A 375 -29.46 11.25 17.46
C GLU A 375 -30.50 10.51 16.60
N GLU A 376 -31.29 11.24 15.81
CA GLU A 376 -32.25 10.65 14.86
C GLU A 376 -31.55 9.87 13.74
N CYS A 377 -30.46 10.43 13.19
CA CYS A 377 -29.67 9.74 12.19
C CYS A 377 -28.98 8.49 12.77
N GLN A 378 -28.55 8.52 14.03
CA GLN A 378 -28.07 7.35 14.72
C GLN A 378 -29.20 6.31 14.91
N GLN A 379 -30.41 6.75 15.25
CA GLN A 379 -31.58 5.85 15.35
C GLN A 379 -31.92 5.19 14.00
N MET A 380 -31.79 5.89 12.86
CA MET A 380 -31.91 5.29 11.53
C MET A 380 -30.89 4.15 11.33
N LEU A 381 -29.61 4.38 11.69
CA LEU A 381 -28.58 3.36 11.62
C LEU A 381 -28.88 2.17 12.53
N ASP A 382 -29.36 2.42 13.75
CA ASP A 382 -29.71 1.39 14.73
C ASP A 382 -30.91 0.53 14.25
N ILE A 383 -31.90 1.12 13.58
CA ILE A 383 -33.01 0.41 12.96
C ILE A 383 -32.50 -0.45 11.79
N MET A 384 -31.68 0.12 10.90
CA MET A 384 -31.10 -0.60 9.78
C MET A 384 -30.17 -1.73 10.21
N SER A 385 -29.57 -1.64 11.39
CA SER A 385 -28.69 -2.70 11.93
C SER A 385 -29.43 -3.93 12.40
N GLN A 386 -30.76 -3.88 12.48
CA GLN A 386 -31.63 -5.00 12.87
C GLN A 386 -32.09 -5.85 11.67
N ASP A 387 -31.77 -5.45 10.41
CA ASP A 387 -32.10 -6.22 9.20
C ASP A 387 -31.16 -7.42 9.03
N HIS A 388 -31.49 -8.54 9.65
CA HIS A 388 -30.75 -9.80 9.59
C HIS A 388 -31.49 -10.84 8.74
N THR A 389 -30.87 -11.23 7.64
CA THR A 389 -31.42 -12.28 6.72
C THR A 389 -30.44 -13.41 6.47
N GLU A 390 -29.24 -13.35 7.05
CA GLU A 390 -28.15 -14.32 6.84
C GLU A 390 -27.84 -14.57 5.35
N SER A 391 -27.94 -13.53 4.54
CA SER A 391 -27.79 -13.62 3.08
C SER A 391 -27.11 -12.40 2.49
N MET A 392 -26.72 -12.46 1.23
CA MET A 392 -26.14 -11.37 0.42
C MET A 392 -24.93 -10.72 1.11
N ILE A 393 -24.92 -9.38 1.35
CA ILE A 393 -23.79 -8.68 1.99
C ILE A 393 -23.51 -9.26 3.38
N GLU A 394 -24.53 -9.44 4.23
CA GLU A 394 -24.35 -9.96 5.59
C GLU A 394 -23.61 -11.30 5.62
N ALA A 395 -24.02 -12.25 4.78
CA ALA A 395 -23.41 -13.57 4.72
C ALA A 395 -21.97 -13.56 4.16
N GLY A 396 -21.55 -12.47 3.51
CA GLY A 396 -20.18 -12.26 3.06
C GLY A 396 -19.25 -11.62 4.10
N LEU A 397 -19.79 -11.17 5.24
CA LEU A 397 -19.02 -10.50 6.29
C LEU A 397 -18.59 -11.52 7.37
N PRO A 398 -17.46 -11.30 8.05
CA PRO A 398 -17.07 -12.10 9.20
C PRO A 398 -18.15 -12.05 10.31
N PRO A 399 -18.36 -13.15 11.04
CA PRO A 399 -19.32 -13.19 12.16
C PRO A 399 -19.05 -12.06 13.18
N GLY A 400 -20.12 -11.36 13.57
CA GLY A 400 -20.06 -10.27 14.54
C GLY A 400 -19.65 -8.91 13.95
N THR A 401 -19.44 -8.80 12.63
CA THR A 401 -19.28 -7.50 11.96
C THR A 401 -20.58 -6.70 12.10
N LYS A 402 -20.48 -5.47 12.57
CA LYS A 402 -21.63 -4.55 12.62
C LYS A 402 -21.90 -3.96 11.24
N PHE A 403 -23.16 -3.79 10.92
CA PHE A 403 -23.61 -3.17 9.67
C PHE A 403 -24.97 -2.50 9.87
N ALA A 404 -25.30 -1.57 8.98
CA ALA A 404 -26.63 -1.01 8.82
C ALA A 404 -27.01 -1.18 7.35
N ARG A 405 -28.10 -1.91 7.05
CA ARG A 405 -28.40 -2.32 5.67
C ARG A 405 -29.89 -2.26 5.32
N LYS A 406 -30.12 -2.32 3.99
CA LYS A 406 -31.45 -2.63 3.41
C LYS A 406 -31.28 -3.41 2.12
N HIS A 407 -31.92 -4.56 2.06
CA HIS A 407 -31.99 -5.40 0.86
C HIS A 407 -33.34 -5.23 0.15
N GLY A 408 -33.38 -5.67 -1.13
CA GLY A 408 -34.60 -5.70 -1.92
C GLY A 408 -34.46 -6.64 -3.13
N TRP A 409 -35.56 -7.24 -3.55
CA TRP A 409 -35.60 -8.08 -4.75
C TRP A 409 -36.97 -8.07 -5.42
N ILE A 410 -36.95 -8.32 -6.71
CA ILE A 410 -38.06 -8.71 -7.58
C ILE A 410 -37.56 -9.83 -8.50
N GLY A 411 -38.42 -10.37 -9.38
CA GLY A 411 -38.10 -11.54 -10.20
C GLY A 411 -36.82 -11.46 -11.03
N ASP A 412 -36.45 -10.30 -11.52
CA ASP A 412 -35.30 -10.08 -12.41
C ASP A 412 -34.18 -9.21 -11.79
N THR A 413 -34.42 -8.62 -10.62
CA THR A 413 -33.49 -7.67 -9.99
C THR A 413 -33.35 -7.95 -8.49
N HIS A 414 -32.10 -8.09 -8.03
CA HIS A 414 -31.75 -8.24 -6.62
C HIS A 414 -30.74 -7.17 -6.22
N ALA A 415 -30.92 -6.62 -5.03
CA ALA A 415 -30.04 -5.58 -4.50
C ALA A 415 -29.81 -5.70 -3.00
N ASP A 416 -28.65 -5.22 -2.55
CA ASP A 416 -28.34 -5.03 -1.15
C ASP A 416 -27.45 -3.79 -0.97
N ALA A 417 -27.72 -3.02 0.06
CA ALA A 417 -27.03 -1.76 0.34
C ALA A 417 -26.72 -1.66 1.84
N ALA A 418 -25.46 -1.48 2.19
CA ALA A 418 -25.03 -1.50 3.57
C ALA A 418 -23.94 -0.46 3.86
N ILE A 419 -23.96 0.08 5.08
CA ILE A 419 -22.79 0.62 5.75
C ILE A 419 -22.22 -0.52 6.59
N VAL A 420 -20.94 -0.82 6.41
CA VAL A 420 -20.23 -1.84 7.17
C VAL A 420 -19.24 -1.15 8.10
N PHE A 421 -19.35 -1.44 9.40
CA PHE A 421 -18.45 -0.92 10.44
C PHE A 421 -17.34 -1.93 10.67
N SER A 422 -16.13 -1.65 10.16
CA SER A 422 -15.01 -2.60 10.20
C SER A 422 -13.76 -2.03 10.89
N PRO A 423 -12.91 -2.87 11.46
CA PRO A 423 -11.67 -2.43 12.11
C PRO A 423 -10.73 -1.64 11.18
N GLY A 424 -10.71 -1.95 9.88
CA GLY A 424 -9.86 -1.29 8.89
C GLY A 424 -10.45 -0.01 8.31
N GLY A 425 -11.69 0.35 8.70
CA GLY A 425 -12.42 1.53 8.28
C GLY A 425 -13.87 1.22 7.96
N ASP A 426 -14.75 2.21 8.20
CA ASP A 426 -16.16 2.09 7.85
C ASP A 426 -16.30 2.34 6.35
N PHE A 427 -17.15 1.55 5.68
CA PHE A 427 -17.39 1.67 4.24
C PHE A 427 -18.83 1.42 3.86
N ILE A 428 -19.22 1.97 2.73
CA ILE A 428 -20.49 1.68 2.06
C ILE A 428 -20.25 0.67 0.97
N LEU A 429 -21.15 -0.29 0.86
CA LEU A 429 -21.25 -1.23 -0.26
C LEU A 429 -22.70 -1.29 -0.73
N VAL A 430 -22.91 -0.97 -2.00
CA VAL A 430 -24.21 -1.15 -2.69
C VAL A 430 -24.00 -2.05 -3.88
N VAL A 431 -24.82 -3.08 -4.01
CA VAL A 431 -24.80 -4.01 -5.13
C VAL A 431 -26.21 -4.13 -5.72
N TYR A 432 -26.34 -3.92 -7.01
CA TYR A 432 -27.50 -4.22 -7.82
C TYR A 432 -27.13 -5.25 -8.88
N LEU A 433 -27.95 -6.27 -9.03
CA LEU A 433 -27.82 -7.30 -10.06
C LEU A 433 -29.17 -7.43 -10.81
N TYR A 434 -29.13 -7.19 -12.11
CA TYR A 434 -30.28 -7.40 -12.99
C TYR A 434 -29.95 -8.49 -14.02
N ARG A 435 -30.90 -9.39 -14.26
CA ARG A 435 -30.84 -10.38 -15.35
C ARG A 435 -32.21 -10.45 -16.06
N PRO A 436 -32.25 -10.33 -17.38
CA PRO A 436 -33.51 -10.35 -18.11
C PRO A 436 -34.37 -11.58 -17.79
N GLN A 437 -35.65 -11.37 -17.60
CA GLN A 437 -36.68 -12.35 -17.30
C GLN A 437 -36.69 -12.86 -15.84
N TRP A 438 -35.57 -13.42 -15.38
CA TRP A 438 -35.47 -14.01 -14.04
C TRP A 438 -34.04 -14.08 -13.54
N LEU A 439 -33.83 -13.63 -12.31
CA LEU A 439 -32.57 -13.75 -11.60
C LEU A 439 -32.72 -14.77 -10.46
N GLU A 440 -32.06 -15.91 -10.57
CA GLU A 440 -32.11 -16.95 -9.54
C GLU A 440 -31.35 -16.51 -8.29
N TRP A 441 -31.92 -16.83 -7.13
CA TRP A 441 -31.27 -16.55 -5.84
C TRP A 441 -29.94 -17.27 -5.69
N ASP A 442 -29.81 -18.49 -6.19
CA ASP A 442 -28.59 -19.29 -6.19
C ASP A 442 -27.46 -18.69 -7.06
N VAL A 443 -27.78 -17.71 -7.90
CA VAL A 443 -26.80 -16.94 -8.68
C VAL A 443 -26.42 -15.65 -7.97
N SER A 444 -27.41 -14.85 -7.58
CA SER A 444 -27.21 -13.52 -7.01
C SER A 444 -26.64 -13.57 -5.60
N ASN A 445 -27.19 -14.41 -4.71
CA ASN A 445 -26.78 -14.46 -3.32
C ASN A 445 -25.30 -14.83 -3.13
N PRO A 446 -24.78 -15.92 -3.72
CA PRO A 446 -23.34 -16.22 -3.63
C PRO A 446 -22.43 -15.16 -4.27
N LEU A 447 -22.89 -14.52 -5.34
CA LEU A 447 -22.12 -13.47 -5.99
C LEU A 447 -21.99 -12.23 -5.08
N VAL A 448 -23.09 -11.78 -4.48
CA VAL A 448 -23.08 -10.66 -3.53
C VAL A 448 -22.24 -10.99 -2.30
N GLN A 449 -22.33 -12.21 -1.76
CA GLN A 449 -21.46 -12.68 -0.66
C GLN A 449 -19.99 -12.57 -1.01
N ARG A 450 -19.58 -13.04 -2.20
CA ARG A 450 -18.19 -12.95 -2.67
C ARG A 450 -17.74 -11.50 -2.82
N ILE A 451 -18.60 -10.64 -3.36
CA ILE A 451 -18.34 -9.19 -3.48
C ILE A 451 -18.13 -8.58 -2.09
N ALA A 452 -19.01 -8.87 -1.14
CA ALA A 452 -18.93 -8.37 0.24
C ALA A 452 -17.66 -8.86 0.95
N THR A 453 -17.33 -10.15 0.81
CA THR A 453 -16.09 -10.72 1.38
C THR A 453 -14.85 -10.06 0.81
N ALA A 454 -14.79 -9.89 -0.52
CA ALA A 454 -13.64 -9.25 -1.18
C ALA A 454 -13.49 -7.79 -0.76
N THR A 455 -14.61 -7.05 -0.66
CA THR A 455 -14.64 -5.66 -0.20
C THR A 455 -14.19 -5.57 1.27
N TYR A 456 -14.71 -6.42 2.14
CA TYR A 456 -14.29 -6.47 3.55
C TYR A 456 -12.78 -6.75 3.68
N ASN A 457 -12.25 -7.71 2.92
CA ASN A 457 -10.84 -8.06 2.93
C ASN A 457 -9.93 -6.97 2.35
N TYR A 458 -10.46 -6.09 1.48
CA TYR A 458 -9.76 -4.91 1.01
C TYR A 458 -9.55 -3.91 2.14
N PHE A 459 -10.59 -3.61 2.91
CA PHE A 459 -10.51 -2.70 4.07
C PHE A 459 -9.76 -3.32 5.24
N ASN A 460 -9.70 -4.65 5.34
CA ASN A 460 -9.06 -5.39 6.42
C ASN A 460 -8.03 -6.40 5.87
N PRO A 461 -6.95 -5.93 5.23
CA PRO A 461 -5.94 -6.82 4.67
C PRO A 461 -5.22 -7.60 5.76
N LYS A 462 -5.02 -8.91 5.52
CA LYS A 462 -4.35 -9.85 6.45
C LYS A 462 -2.86 -9.89 6.21
#